data_c6e006a67c4ecb1d66faf385c1b30977
#
_entry.id   c6e006a67c4ecb1d66faf385c1b30977
#
_cell.length_a   1.000
_cell.length_b   1.000
_cell.length_c   1.000
_cell.angle_alpha   90.00
_cell.angle_beta   90.00
_cell.angle_gamma   90.00
#
_symmetry.space_group_name_H-M   'P 1'
#
loop_
_entity.id
_entity.type
_entity.pdbx_description
1 polymer ?
#
loop_
_entity_poly.entity_id
_entity_poly.type
_entity_poly.pdbx_seq_one_letter_code
_entity_poly.pdbx_strand_id
1 'polypeptide(L)'
;MQEILNDVSKAATWMGLEFNAAKCATLHIKTRRAHKETDTFIQGQRIPTLDHGEAYQHLGVPTGLYVEQTPEATFQKMIEDLKAVEASLLTPWQKLDAIRTFIIPQAQFTLLTANIKKSALDKVDKEVKSIAKSIFNLPRRASPEIVFIPTQQGGGNLPPLSELADVGSIVRAFKMLTCPDLAVREIAEASIRHSAGPVLEQREPDFNQLSAYLSGDATPKYSRGATIWSAARSAARRLTNKLPGLRWSWSDSKQWSLTVPKQLKNSEYTIIDTGSRKELHHHLRRGVQQYHLEHLLTKADQGKVFDVASRSAESNHFLQYGRHTRFCDWKFIHRARLGVLPLRACIRIANIDRRCRVCKYPQETTAHVLCHCMRHSRASNNRHRAVIKHLVAAMQGTRNLRIENTIPGVNSRDKPDLVIIDNSSKIAVIIDVACPFDNRYTAMEEKRLEKVQKYLPLATALNDQGFDTVVDAVVVGSLGSWDPANESAMALLGIPEKRRKAVKKLIVSDVIRWSRNIYVEHVSGSRQYKEDVILPKI
;
A
#
# COMPACT_ATOMS: atom_id res chain seq x y z
N MET A 1 -45.55 16.91 -14.41
CA MET A 1 -44.75 17.09 -13.16
C MET A 1 -45.67 17.22 -11.96
N GLN A 2 -46.58 18.22 -11.89
CA GLN A 2 -47.44 18.41 -10.73
C GLN A 2 -48.38 17.20 -10.45
N GLU A 3 -48.90 16.55 -11.47
CA GLU A 3 -49.70 15.32 -11.28
C GLU A 3 -48.93 14.21 -10.59
N ILE A 4 -47.68 13.97 -11.01
CA ILE A 4 -46.78 12.98 -10.35
C ILE A 4 -46.56 13.35 -8.90
N LEU A 5 -46.30 14.64 -8.60
CA LEU A 5 -46.10 15.10 -7.21
C LEU A 5 -47.38 14.96 -6.38
N ASN A 6 -48.56 15.14 -6.99
CA ASN A 6 -49.83 14.90 -6.32
C ASN A 6 -50.05 13.44 -5.96
N ASP A 7 -49.68 12.51 -6.85
CA ASP A 7 -49.81 11.08 -6.59
C ASP A 7 -48.79 10.61 -5.54
N VAL A 8 -47.56 11.12 -5.60
CA VAL A 8 -46.54 10.87 -4.58
C VAL A 8 -46.98 11.45 -3.21
N SER A 9 -47.61 12.64 -3.20
CA SER A 9 -48.16 13.25 -2.00
C SER A 9 -49.26 12.41 -1.35
N LYS A 10 -50.21 11.88 -2.19
CA LYS A 10 -51.28 10.97 -1.72
C LYS A 10 -50.70 9.69 -1.10
N ALA A 11 -49.73 9.06 -1.80
CA ALA A 11 -49.08 7.86 -1.31
C ALA A 11 -48.33 8.10 0.01
N ALA A 12 -47.57 9.22 0.13
CA ALA A 12 -46.88 9.58 1.36
C ALA A 12 -47.86 9.82 2.51
N THR A 13 -48.91 10.59 2.27
CA THR A 13 -49.95 10.84 3.29
C THR A 13 -50.61 9.54 3.77
N TRP A 14 -50.91 8.62 2.84
CA TRP A 14 -51.44 7.30 3.15
C TRP A 14 -50.51 6.48 4.05
N MET A 15 -49.18 6.62 3.85
CA MET A 15 -48.14 5.99 4.68
C MET A 15 -47.84 6.75 5.98
N GLY A 16 -48.51 7.87 6.26
CA GLY A 16 -48.22 8.74 7.42
C GLY A 16 -46.89 9.50 7.30
N LEU A 17 -46.40 9.72 6.09
CA LEU A 17 -45.16 10.46 5.82
C LEU A 17 -45.44 11.89 5.40
N GLU A 18 -44.62 12.83 5.87
CA GLU A 18 -44.64 14.23 5.47
C GLU A 18 -43.35 14.62 4.73
N PHE A 19 -43.47 15.32 3.60
CA PHE A 19 -42.34 15.88 2.89
C PHE A 19 -41.92 17.21 3.53
N ASN A 20 -40.62 17.38 3.71
CA ASN A 20 -40.08 18.69 4.07
C ASN A 20 -39.84 19.51 2.77
N ALA A 21 -40.78 20.34 2.39
CA ALA A 21 -40.74 21.13 1.17
C ALA A 21 -39.50 22.05 1.08
N ALA A 22 -38.98 22.55 2.23
CA ALA A 22 -37.76 23.36 2.28
C ALA A 22 -36.49 22.54 1.95
N LYS A 23 -36.56 21.21 2.05
CA LYS A 23 -35.52 20.27 1.62
C LYS A 23 -35.81 19.63 0.27
N CYS A 24 -36.75 20.14 -0.48
CA CYS A 24 -37.05 19.75 -1.85
C CYS A 24 -36.68 20.89 -2.80
N ALA A 25 -36.36 20.57 -4.04
CA ALA A 25 -36.16 21.57 -5.07
C ALA A 25 -36.59 21.02 -6.43
N THR A 26 -37.07 21.90 -7.31
CA THR A 26 -37.37 21.58 -8.69
C THR A 26 -36.43 22.34 -9.63
N LEU A 27 -36.10 21.72 -10.76
CA LEU A 27 -35.30 22.32 -11.82
C LEU A 27 -36.03 22.16 -13.15
N HIS A 28 -36.45 23.25 -13.73
CA HIS A 28 -37.13 23.28 -15.04
C HIS A 28 -36.11 23.74 -16.10
N ILE A 29 -35.86 22.87 -17.09
CA ILE A 29 -34.89 23.16 -18.15
C ILE A 29 -35.61 23.31 -19.49
N LYS A 30 -35.46 24.47 -20.16
CA LYS A 30 -35.94 24.72 -21.51
C LYS A 30 -34.80 25.37 -22.31
N THR A 31 -34.52 24.83 -23.49
CA THR A 31 -33.47 25.36 -24.40
C THR A 31 -32.09 25.53 -23.71
N ARG A 32 -31.69 24.62 -22.82
CA ARG A 32 -30.45 24.61 -22.04
C ARG A 32 -30.34 25.73 -20.98
N ARG A 33 -31.45 26.34 -20.59
CA ARG A 33 -31.52 27.34 -19.53
C ARG A 33 -32.51 26.90 -18.46
N ALA A 34 -32.26 27.29 -17.22
CA ALA A 34 -33.24 27.13 -16.14
C ALA A 34 -34.35 28.17 -16.29
N HIS A 35 -35.59 27.78 -15.98
CA HIS A 35 -36.77 28.65 -16.02
C HIS A 35 -37.55 28.52 -14.70
N LYS A 36 -38.01 29.66 -14.18
CA LYS A 36 -38.83 29.79 -12.96
C LYS A 36 -40.33 29.94 -13.21
N GLU A 37 -40.83 29.59 -14.41
CA GLU A 37 -42.18 29.95 -14.84
C GLU A 37 -43.31 29.14 -14.21
N THR A 38 -43.01 28.06 -13.45
CA THR A 38 -44.05 27.21 -12.88
C THR A 38 -43.81 26.95 -11.40
N ASP A 39 -44.77 27.30 -10.57
CA ASP A 39 -44.81 26.89 -9.18
C ASP A 39 -45.14 25.42 -9.07
N THR A 40 -44.40 24.72 -8.25
CA THR A 40 -44.60 23.28 -7.96
C THR A 40 -44.91 23.12 -6.47
N PHE A 41 -45.81 22.18 -6.17
CA PHE A 41 -46.28 21.93 -4.81
C PHE A 41 -46.14 20.46 -4.44
N ILE A 42 -45.81 20.16 -3.19
CA ILE A 42 -45.84 18.80 -2.60
C ILE A 42 -46.60 18.86 -1.27
N GLN A 43 -47.62 18.00 -1.08
CA GLN A 43 -48.51 18.05 0.10
C GLN A 43 -49.01 19.48 0.42
N GLY A 44 -49.35 20.26 -0.61
CA GLY A 44 -49.85 21.63 -0.48
C GLY A 44 -48.77 22.70 -0.18
N GLN A 45 -47.53 22.33 0.02
CA GLN A 45 -46.42 23.26 0.25
C GLN A 45 -45.65 23.54 -1.03
N ARG A 46 -45.30 24.83 -1.27
CA ARG A 46 -44.51 25.22 -2.44
C ARG A 46 -43.07 24.74 -2.36
N ILE A 47 -42.57 24.14 -3.43
CA ILE A 47 -41.19 23.72 -3.56
C ILE A 47 -40.38 24.84 -4.25
N PRO A 48 -39.18 25.17 -3.75
CA PRO A 48 -38.29 26.11 -4.44
C PRO A 48 -37.91 25.63 -5.85
N THR A 49 -37.95 26.54 -6.83
CA THR A 49 -37.44 26.28 -8.18
C THR A 49 -36.07 26.88 -8.34
N LEU A 50 -35.11 26.04 -8.73
CA LEU A 50 -33.72 26.45 -8.93
C LEU A 50 -33.55 27.29 -10.18
N ASP A 51 -32.75 28.36 -10.08
CA ASP A 51 -32.32 29.19 -11.19
C ASP A 51 -31.02 28.67 -11.83
N HIS A 52 -30.58 29.34 -12.89
CA HIS A 52 -29.33 29.03 -13.56
C HIS A 52 -28.13 29.24 -12.60
N GLY A 53 -27.35 28.21 -12.38
CA GLY A 53 -26.22 28.24 -11.46
C GLY A 53 -26.59 28.03 -9.98
N GLU A 54 -27.89 28.03 -9.62
CA GLU A 54 -28.31 27.66 -8.27
C GLU A 54 -28.19 26.17 -8.03
N ALA A 55 -27.80 25.78 -6.81
CA ALA A 55 -27.60 24.42 -6.39
C ALA A 55 -28.51 24.01 -5.24
N TYR A 56 -29.08 22.84 -5.34
CA TYR A 56 -29.68 22.10 -4.23
C TYR A 56 -28.68 21.08 -3.69
N GLN A 57 -28.55 21.01 -2.38
CA GLN A 57 -27.67 20.02 -1.73
C GLN A 57 -28.35 18.67 -1.63
N HIS A 58 -28.07 17.76 -2.59
CA HIS A 58 -28.56 16.40 -2.55
C HIS A 58 -27.51 15.47 -1.95
N LEU A 59 -27.76 14.95 -0.74
CA LEU A 59 -26.81 14.10 0.01
C LEU A 59 -25.40 14.70 0.08
N GLY A 60 -25.30 16.01 0.25
CA GLY A 60 -24.03 16.72 0.34
C GLY A 60 -23.35 17.02 -1.00
N VAL A 61 -24.01 16.70 -2.14
CA VAL A 61 -23.52 17.03 -3.49
C VAL A 61 -24.36 18.17 -4.07
N PRO A 62 -23.74 19.31 -4.47
CA PRO A 62 -24.45 20.37 -5.17
C PRO A 62 -25.03 19.86 -6.48
N THR A 63 -26.35 19.92 -6.62
CA THR A 63 -27.11 19.42 -7.79
C THR A 63 -27.88 20.58 -8.42
N GLY A 64 -27.71 20.79 -9.71
CA GLY A 64 -28.32 21.88 -10.44
C GLY A 64 -27.82 21.97 -11.87
N LEU A 65 -28.23 23.00 -12.62
CA LEU A 65 -27.76 23.22 -14.00
C LEU A 65 -26.48 24.06 -13.98
N TYR A 66 -25.38 23.49 -14.52
CA TYR A 66 -24.04 24.09 -14.58
C TYR A 66 -23.44 24.45 -13.20
N VAL A 67 -23.73 23.65 -12.21
CA VAL A 67 -23.23 23.83 -10.85
C VAL A 67 -21.85 23.19 -10.67
N GLU A 68 -20.96 23.90 -9.97
CA GLU A 68 -19.68 23.35 -9.52
C GLU A 68 -19.90 22.34 -8.39
N GLN A 69 -19.43 21.12 -8.58
CA GLN A 69 -19.61 20.02 -7.62
C GLN A 69 -18.39 19.76 -6.72
N THR A 70 -17.30 20.51 -6.92
CA THR A 70 -16.11 20.37 -6.10
C THR A 70 -16.38 20.81 -4.66
N PRO A 71 -16.22 19.94 -3.65
CA PRO A 71 -16.56 20.25 -2.26
C PRO A 71 -15.41 21.03 -1.59
N GLU A 72 -15.17 22.27 -1.99
CA GLU A 72 -14.05 23.10 -1.51
C GLU A 72 -14.02 23.21 0.01
N ALA A 73 -15.18 23.38 0.68
CA ALA A 73 -15.28 23.46 2.13
C ALA A 73 -14.82 22.16 2.82
N THR A 74 -15.19 21.00 2.26
CA THR A 74 -14.74 19.69 2.77
C THR A 74 -13.23 19.54 2.59
N PHE A 75 -12.69 19.93 1.44
CA PHE A 75 -11.25 19.83 1.18
C PHE A 75 -10.43 20.76 2.07
N GLN A 76 -10.93 21.98 2.31
CA GLN A 76 -10.31 22.90 3.24
C GLN A 76 -10.30 22.33 4.66
N LYS A 77 -11.42 21.78 5.13
CA LYS A 77 -11.50 21.10 6.42
C LYS A 77 -10.53 19.90 6.50
N MET A 78 -10.45 19.08 5.46
CA MET A 78 -9.48 17.98 5.41
C MET A 78 -8.04 18.46 5.59
N ILE A 79 -7.67 19.59 4.99
CA ILE A 79 -6.32 20.18 5.14
C ILE A 79 -6.10 20.67 6.58
N GLU A 80 -7.10 21.26 7.20
CA GLU A 80 -7.04 21.69 8.61
C GLU A 80 -6.90 20.48 9.54
N ASP A 81 -7.71 19.44 9.36
CA ASP A 81 -7.64 18.19 10.10
C ASP A 81 -6.28 17.49 9.95
N LEU A 82 -5.71 17.50 8.72
CA LEU A 82 -4.35 16.96 8.45
C LEU A 82 -3.29 17.69 9.28
N LYS A 83 -3.33 19.03 9.33
CA LYS A 83 -2.40 19.85 10.11
C LYS A 83 -2.59 19.63 11.62
N ALA A 84 -3.84 19.50 12.08
CA ALA A 84 -4.15 19.18 13.46
C ALA A 84 -3.59 17.81 13.88
N VAL A 85 -3.73 16.78 13.02
CA VAL A 85 -3.15 15.46 13.25
C VAL A 85 -1.62 15.54 13.26
N GLU A 86 -1.00 16.28 12.33
CA GLU A 86 0.46 16.46 12.31
C GLU A 86 0.98 17.09 13.61
N ALA A 87 0.32 18.14 14.11
CA ALA A 87 0.69 18.85 15.33
C ALA A 87 0.36 18.07 16.63
N SER A 88 -0.51 17.07 16.57
CA SER A 88 -0.98 16.32 17.73
C SER A 88 0.13 15.54 18.45
N LEU A 89 -0.13 15.11 19.69
CA LEU A 89 0.76 14.24 20.48
C LEU A 89 0.62 12.75 20.11
N LEU A 90 -0.17 12.40 19.11
CA LEU A 90 -0.32 11.03 18.63
C LEU A 90 1.03 10.46 18.15
N THR A 91 1.21 9.16 18.33
CA THR A 91 2.38 8.46 17.75
C THR A 91 2.31 8.43 16.22
N PRO A 92 3.43 8.29 15.49
CA PRO A 92 3.43 8.31 14.03
C PRO A 92 2.45 7.33 13.39
N TRP A 93 2.38 6.09 13.88
CA TRP A 93 1.43 5.10 13.37
C TRP A 93 -0.03 5.47 13.65
N GLN A 94 -0.33 6.08 14.80
CA GLN A 94 -1.66 6.60 15.10
C GLN A 94 -2.03 7.78 14.19
N LYS A 95 -1.08 8.68 13.90
CA LYS A 95 -1.29 9.78 12.94
C LYS A 95 -1.64 9.25 11.56
N LEU A 96 -0.89 8.27 11.05
CA LEU A 96 -1.19 7.63 9.76
C LEU A 96 -2.55 6.93 9.76
N ASP A 97 -2.89 6.29 10.88
CA ASP A 97 -4.19 5.62 11.05
C ASP A 97 -5.35 6.62 11.10
N ALA A 98 -5.18 7.74 11.82
CA ALA A 98 -6.17 8.82 11.87
C ALA A 98 -6.42 9.42 10.48
N ILE A 99 -5.37 9.70 9.70
CA ILE A 99 -5.52 10.20 8.33
C ILE A 99 -6.32 9.21 7.47
N ARG A 100 -5.97 7.92 7.54
CA ARG A 100 -6.60 6.86 6.75
C ARG A 100 -8.05 6.60 7.13
N THR A 101 -8.36 6.65 8.44
CA THR A 101 -9.65 6.24 8.98
C THR A 101 -10.65 7.39 9.05
N PHE A 102 -10.18 8.62 9.30
CA PHE A 102 -11.08 9.75 9.58
C PHE A 102 -10.98 10.89 8.54
N ILE A 103 -9.81 11.12 7.93
CA ILE A 103 -9.65 12.26 7.03
C ILE A 103 -9.95 11.88 5.57
N ILE A 104 -9.27 10.86 5.02
CA ILE A 104 -9.48 10.43 3.63
C ILE A 104 -10.95 10.04 3.36
N PRO A 105 -11.67 9.34 4.27
CA PRO A 105 -13.07 8.98 4.05
C PRO A 105 -14.04 10.16 3.97
N GLN A 106 -13.70 11.35 4.47
CA GLN A 106 -14.56 12.54 4.34
C GLN A 106 -14.89 12.87 2.88
N ALA A 107 -13.97 12.60 1.96
CA ALA A 107 -14.19 12.82 0.53
C ALA A 107 -14.81 11.60 -0.19
N GLN A 108 -14.91 10.43 0.44
CA GLN A 108 -15.22 9.19 -0.27
C GLN A 108 -16.55 9.22 -1.01
N PHE A 109 -17.60 9.78 -0.39
CA PHE A 109 -18.92 9.86 -1.02
C PHE A 109 -18.88 10.80 -2.25
N THR A 110 -18.32 11.98 -2.10
CA THR A 110 -18.23 12.96 -3.20
C THR A 110 -17.31 12.49 -4.33
N LEU A 111 -16.22 11.76 -4.03
CA LEU A 111 -15.37 11.13 -5.06
C LEU A 111 -16.12 10.10 -5.90
N LEU A 112 -17.14 9.44 -5.35
CA LEU A 112 -17.96 8.45 -6.06
C LEU A 112 -19.15 9.05 -6.80
N THR A 113 -19.66 10.23 -6.37
CA THR A 113 -20.95 10.75 -6.84
C THR A 113 -20.83 12.07 -7.60
N ALA A 114 -19.81 12.88 -7.32
CA ALA A 114 -19.64 14.22 -7.90
C ALA A 114 -18.60 14.26 -9.03
N ASN A 115 -18.68 15.30 -9.85
CA ASN A 115 -17.65 15.63 -10.83
C ASN A 115 -16.72 16.70 -10.24
N ILE A 116 -15.54 16.27 -9.79
CA ILE A 116 -14.60 17.08 -9.02
C ILE A 116 -13.46 17.56 -9.90
N LYS A 117 -13.08 18.83 -9.77
CA LYS A 117 -11.89 19.38 -10.43
C LYS A 117 -10.62 18.68 -9.93
N LYS A 118 -9.81 18.18 -10.85
CA LYS A 118 -8.54 17.51 -10.52
C LYS A 118 -7.56 18.42 -9.77
N SER A 119 -7.53 19.71 -10.11
CA SER A 119 -6.68 20.69 -9.42
C SER A 119 -6.98 20.83 -7.92
N ALA A 120 -8.25 20.67 -7.52
CA ALA A 120 -8.64 20.68 -6.11
C ALA A 120 -8.16 19.39 -5.39
N LEU A 121 -8.30 18.22 -6.03
CA LEU A 121 -7.77 16.96 -5.51
C LEU A 121 -6.25 17.00 -5.37
N ASP A 122 -5.54 17.54 -6.35
CA ASP A 122 -4.08 17.67 -6.34
C ASP A 122 -3.56 18.52 -5.18
N LYS A 123 -4.33 19.54 -4.75
CA LYS A 123 -3.97 20.34 -3.56
C LYS A 123 -4.00 19.46 -2.31
N VAL A 124 -5.08 18.73 -2.08
CA VAL A 124 -5.20 17.82 -0.92
C VAL A 124 -4.15 16.71 -0.98
N ASP A 125 -3.93 16.11 -2.14
CA ASP A 125 -2.92 15.07 -2.33
C ASP A 125 -1.49 15.55 -2.02
N LYS A 126 -1.17 16.80 -2.35
CA LYS A 126 0.11 17.44 -1.98
C LYS A 126 0.27 17.57 -0.47
N GLU A 127 -0.79 18.02 0.23
CA GLU A 127 -0.77 18.13 1.70
C GLU A 127 -0.68 16.76 2.38
N VAL A 128 -1.50 15.79 1.99
CA VAL A 128 -1.42 14.41 2.49
C VAL A 128 -0.01 13.85 2.33
N LYS A 129 0.58 14.00 1.15
CA LYS A 129 1.94 13.53 0.86
C LYS A 129 2.99 14.25 1.71
N SER A 130 2.89 15.57 1.88
CA SER A 130 3.81 16.38 2.67
C SER A 130 3.79 15.96 4.14
N ILE A 131 2.59 15.91 4.71
CA ILE A 131 2.38 15.56 6.13
C ILE A 131 2.74 14.10 6.40
N ALA A 132 2.39 13.18 5.52
CA ALA A 132 2.80 11.79 5.66
C ALA A 132 4.32 11.63 5.64
N LYS A 133 5.04 12.34 4.75
CA LYS A 133 6.51 12.35 4.76
C LYS A 133 7.09 12.94 6.05
N SER A 134 6.48 13.97 6.62
CA SER A 134 6.84 14.54 7.91
C SER A 134 6.66 13.51 9.03
N ILE A 135 5.51 12.83 9.07
CA ILE A 135 5.24 11.74 10.04
C ILE A 135 6.26 10.61 9.94
N PHE A 136 6.63 10.19 8.72
CA PHE A 136 7.70 9.22 8.47
C PHE A 136 9.11 9.76 8.74
N ASN A 137 9.26 11.05 9.10
CA ASN A 137 10.54 11.72 9.27
C ASN A 137 11.43 11.68 7.99
N LEU A 138 10.83 11.84 6.83
CA LEU A 138 11.49 11.71 5.53
C LEU A 138 11.85 13.07 4.92
N PRO A 139 13.01 13.19 4.25
CA PRO A 139 13.35 14.38 3.47
C PRO A 139 12.50 14.48 2.19
N ARG A 140 12.42 15.68 1.60
CA ARG A 140 11.66 15.93 0.36
C ARG A 140 12.03 14.97 -0.78
N ARG A 141 13.33 14.61 -0.91
CA ARG A 141 13.87 13.70 -1.92
C ARG A 141 13.46 12.24 -1.76
N ALA A 142 12.87 11.86 -0.62
CA ALA A 142 12.39 10.50 -0.42
C ALA A 142 11.24 10.18 -1.39
N SER A 143 11.22 8.94 -1.86
CA SER A 143 10.22 8.42 -2.78
C SER A 143 8.80 8.62 -2.24
N PRO A 144 7.87 9.22 -2.99
CA PRO A 144 6.49 9.42 -2.52
C PRO A 144 5.70 8.13 -2.43
N GLU A 145 6.08 7.07 -3.13
CA GLU A 145 5.37 5.79 -3.17
C GLU A 145 5.22 5.15 -1.79
N ILE A 146 6.16 5.41 -0.86
CA ILE A 146 6.05 4.93 0.53
C ILE A 146 4.77 5.43 1.22
N VAL A 147 4.22 6.57 0.79
CA VAL A 147 2.96 7.10 1.32
C VAL A 147 1.78 6.25 0.86
N PHE A 148 1.83 5.73 -0.37
CA PHE A 148 0.68 5.15 -1.07
C PHE A 148 0.58 3.62 -0.93
N ILE A 149 1.73 2.91 -0.89
CA ILE A 149 1.75 1.44 -0.80
C ILE A 149 1.18 0.94 0.52
N PRO A 150 0.61 -0.28 0.54
CA PRO A 150 0.01 -0.87 1.75
C PRO A 150 0.98 -0.99 2.92
N THR A 151 0.45 -0.92 4.15
CA THR A 151 1.26 -1.07 5.38
C THR A 151 1.98 -2.41 5.46
N GLN A 152 1.35 -3.48 4.97
CA GLN A 152 1.97 -4.82 4.91
C GLN A 152 3.19 -4.85 3.98
N GLN A 153 3.24 -3.95 3.00
CA GLN A 153 4.36 -3.81 2.05
C GLN A 153 5.35 -2.69 2.42
N GLY A 154 5.17 -2.08 3.58
CA GLY A 154 6.11 -1.10 4.13
C GLY A 154 5.72 0.37 3.97
N GLY A 155 4.48 0.69 3.59
CA GLY A 155 4.01 2.06 3.35
C GLY A 155 2.90 2.56 4.26
N GLY A 156 2.45 3.79 3.98
CA GLY A 156 1.43 4.48 4.76
C GLY A 156 -0.01 4.07 4.46
N ASN A 157 -0.25 3.41 3.31
CA ASN A 157 -1.57 3.09 2.80
C ASN A 157 -2.51 4.32 2.72
N LEU A 158 -1.98 5.44 2.24
CA LEU A 158 -2.71 6.69 2.04
C LEU A 158 -2.83 6.97 0.53
N PRO A 159 -3.82 6.39 -0.16
CA PRO A 159 -3.96 6.53 -1.61
C PRO A 159 -4.28 7.98 -1.99
N PRO A 160 -3.77 8.48 -3.14
CA PRO A 160 -4.14 9.80 -3.64
C PRO A 160 -5.64 9.90 -3.93
N LEU A 161 -6.27 11.01 -3.53
CA LEU A 161 -7.69 11.27 -3.80
C LEU A 161 -7.96 11.37 -5.30
N SER A 162 -7.01 11.88 -6.06
CA SER A 162 -7.08 11.95 -7.53
C SER A 162 -7.23 10.57 -8.18
N GLU A 163 -6.55 9.55 -7.64
CA GLU A 163 -6.67 8.16 -8.10
C GLU A 163 -7.97 7.51 -7.61
N LEU A 164 -8.37 7.79 -6.36
CA LEU A 164 -9.65 7.31 -5.83
C LEU A 164 -10.85 7.85 -6.63
N ALA A 165 -10.79 9.11 -7.07
CA ALA A 165 -11.80 9.71 -7.94
C ALA A 165 -11.87 9.03 -9.32
N ASP A 166 -10.72 8.66 -9.89
CA ASP A 166 -10.67 7.92 -11.16
C ASP A 166 -11.26 6.52 -11.01
N VAL A 167 -10.85 5.79 -9.98
CA VAL A 167 -11.44 4.49 -9.62
C VAL A 167 -12.95 4.63 -9.42
N GLY A 168 -13.40 5.63 -8.66
CA GLY A 168 -14.80 5.91 -8.41
C GLY A 168 -15.61 6.16 -9.68
N SER A 169 -15.05 6.94 -10.62
CA SER A 169 -15.71 7.25 -11.90
C SER A 169 -15.94 6.00 -12.75
N ILE A 170 -14.93 5.10 -12.84
CA ILE A 170 -15.06 3.83 -13.56
C ILE A 170 -16.09 2.91 -12.88
N VAL A 171 -15.99 2.78 -11.54
CA VAL A 171 -16.90 1.92 -10.76
C VAL A 171 -18.34 2.39 -10.90
N ARG A 172 -18.59 3.71 -10.86
CA ARG A 172 -19.93 4.28 -11.05
C ARG A 172 -20.50 3.94 -12.42
N ALA A 173 -19.75 4.18 -13.49
CA ALA A 173 -20.17 3.88 -14.85
C ALA A 173 -20.46 2.37 -15.03
N PHE A 174 -19.58 1.51 -14.53
CA PHE A 174 -19.74 0.06 -14.60
C PHE A 174 -20.99 -0.41 -13.85
N LYS A 175 -21.22 0.11 -12.63
CA LYS A 175 -22.40 -0.24 -11.84
C LYS A 175 -23.72 0.20 -12.50
N MET A 176 -23.74 1.28 -13.26
CA MET A 176 -24.91 1.71 -14.01
C MET A 176 -25.18 0.79 -15.19
N LEU A 177 -24.16 0.47 -16.01
CA LEU A 177 -24.28 -0.41 -17.18
C LEU A 177 -24.56 -1.87 -16.81
N THR A 178 -24.22 -2.29 -15.59
CA THR A 178 -24.46 -3.65 -15.08
C THR A 178 -25.51 -3.68 -13.97
N CYS A 179 -26.38 -2.67 -13.89
CA CYS A 179 -27.44 -2.62 -12.89
C CYS A 179 -28.41 -3.81 -13.06
N PRO A 180 -28.82 -4.51 -11.97
CA PRO A 180 -29.85 -5.54 -12.05
C PRO A 180 -31.20 -5.00 -12.51
N ASP A 181 -31.53 -3.74 -12.18
CA ASP A 181 -32.72 -3.04 -12.63
C ASP A 181 -32.60 -2.72 -14.12
N LEU A 182 -33.54 -3.27 -14.89
CA LEU A 182 -33.57 -3.13 -16.35
C LEU A 182 -33.73 -1.67 -16.78
N ALA A 183 -34.65 -0.92 -16.15
CA ALA A 183 -34.90 0.47 -16.50
C ALA A 183 -33.66 1.35 -16.29
N VAL A 184 -32.95 1.16 -15.20
CA VAL A 184 -31.67 1.87 -14.92
C VAL A 184 -30.63 1.53 -15.98
N ARG A 185 -30.53 0.27 -16.40
CA ARG A 185 -29.57 -0.19 -17.41
C ARG A 185 -29.88 0.40 -18.78
N GLU A 186 -31.15 0.37 -19.21
CA GLU A 186 -31.59 0.95 -20.48
C GLU A 186 -31.33 2.46 -20.54
N ILE A 187 -31.63 3.19 -19.45
CA ILE A 187 -31.32 4.62 -19.36
C ILE A 187 -29.81 4.87 -19.43
N ALA A 188 -29.01 4.03 -18.77
CA ALA A 188 -27.56 4.12 -18.82
C ALA A 188 -27.04 3.89 -20.26
N GLU A 189 -27.55 2.89 -20.96
CA GLU A 189 -27.18 2.59 -22.35
C GLU A 189 -27.60 3.71 -23.33
N ALA A 190 -28.79 4.25 -23.20
CA ALA A 190 -29.23 5.38 -23.98
C ALA A 190 -28.35 6.64 -23.71
N SER A 191 -28.04 6.89 -22.44
CA SER A 191 -27.22 8.03 -22.02
C SER A 191 -25.78 7.93 -22.52
N ILE A 192 -25.14 6.73 -22.48
CA ILE A 192 -23.79 6.55 -23.01
C ILE A 192 -23.76 6.73 -24.52
N ARG A 193 -24.73 6.19 -25.27
CA ARG A 193 -24.86 6.40 -26.75
C ARG A 193 -24.94 7.87 -27.09
N HIS A 194 -25.76 8.63 -26.35
CA HIS A 194 -25.87 10.08 -26.50
C HIS A 194 -24.55 10.82 -26.23
N SER A 195 -23.78 10.38 -25.22
CA SER A 195 -22.49 11.01 -24.88
C SER A 195 -21.36 10.62 -25.84
N ALA A 196 -21.34 9.38 -26.31
CA ALA A 196 -20.29 8.83 -27.16
C ALA A 196 -20.49 9.17 -28.64
N GLY A 197 -21.73 9.22 -29.12
CA GLY A 197 -22.05 9.42 -30.53
C GLY A 197 -21.32 10.58 -31.19
N PRO A 198 -21.37 11.79 -30.62
CA PRO A 198 -20.66 12.94 -31.17
C PRO A 198 -19.12 12.86 -31.11
N VAL A 199 -18.56 12.00 -30.23
CA VAL A 199 -17.10 11.78 -30.13
C VAL A 199 -16.65 10.74 -31.16
N LEU A 200 -17.48 9.75 -31.40
CA LEU A 200 -17.27 8.68 -32.37
C LEU A 200 -17.72 9.06 -33.80
N GLU A 201 -18.35 10.23 -33.96
CA GLU A 201 -18.97 10.67 -35.23
C GLU A 201 -20.00 9.65 -35.75
N GLN A 202 -20.72 8.98 -34.84
CA GLN A 202 -21.69 7.95 -35.08
C GLN A 202 -23.00 8.31 -34.39
N ARG A 203 -24.14 8.19 -35.13
CA ARG A 203 -25.45 8.48 -34.54
C ARG A 203 -25.88 7.40 -33.55
N GLU A 204 -25.59 6.13 -33.86
CA GLU A 204 -25.90 4.96 -33.05
C GLU A 204 -24.67 4.06 -32.94
N PRO A 205 -23.73 4.37 -32.04
CA PRO A 205 -22.55 3.54 -31.86
C PRO A 205 -22.92 2.16 -31.32
N ASP A 206 -22.29 1.11 -31.84
CA ASP A 206 -22.42 -0.24 -31.33
C ASP A 206 -21.68 -0.45 -29.98
N PHE A 207 -21.88 -1.59 -29.33
CA PHE A 207 -21.28 -1.85 -28.01
C PHE A 207 -19.76 -1.97 -28.06
N ASN A 208 -19.14 -2.38 -29.16
CA ASN A 208 -17.69 -2.43 -29.31
C ASN A 208 -17.12 -1.01 -29.42
N GLN A 209 -17.78 -0.13 -30.16
CA GLN A 209 -17.44 1.28 -30.26
C GLN A 209 -17.60 2.01 -28.90
N LEU A 210 -18.67 1.68 -28.16
CA LEU A 210 -18.88 2.19 -26.80
C LEU A 210 -17.80 1.69 -25.82
N SER A 211 -17.37 0.44 -25.96
CA SER A 211 -16.27 -0.14 -25.17
C SER A 211 -14.94 0.58 -25.44
N ALA A 212 -14.63 0.84 -26.72
CA ALA A 212 -13.47 1.62 -27.13
C ALA A 212 -13.54 3.07 -26.61
N TYR A 213 -14.74 3.69 -26.69
CA TYR A 213 -14.96 5.01 -26.09
C TYR A 213 -14.66 5.03 -24.59
N LEU A 214 -15.21 4.09 -23.80
CA LEU A 214 -15.00 4.02 -22.34
C LEU A 214 -13.55 3.66 -21.98
N SER A 215 -12.85 2.91 -22.82
CA SER A 215 -11.43 2.61 -22.65
C SER A 215 -10.51 3.82 -22.88
N GLY A 216 -11.03 4.88 -23.50
CA GLY A 216 -10.27 6.11 -23.77
C GLY A 216 -9.57 6.14 -25.12
N ASP A 217 -9.87 5.19 -26.02
CA ASP A 217 -9.26 5.09 -27.36
C ASP A 217 -9.71 6.25 -28.27
N ALA A 218 -10.93 6.77 -28.06
CA ALA A 218 -11.45 7.90 -28.81
C ALA A 218 -11.14 9.24 -28.13
N THR A 219 -10.63 10.20 -28.89
CA THR A 219 -10.34 11.57 -28.41
C THR A 219 -11.38 12.55 -28.95
N PRO A 220 -12.12 13.30 -28.11
CA PRO A 220 -13.08 14.28 -28.60
C PRO A 220 -12.36 15.46 -29.27
N LYS A 221 -12.86 15.90 -30.41
CA LYS A 221 -12.37 17.10 -31.11
C LYS A 221 -12.67 18.39 -30.34
N TYR A 222 -13.75 18.41 -29.56
CA TYR A 222 -14.21 19.57 -28.82
C TYR A 222 -14.53 19.20 -27.37
N SER A 223 -14.25 20.13 -26.45
CA SER A 223 -14.68 20.01 -25.05
C SER A 223 -16.21 20.08 -24.97
N ARG A 224 -16.81 19.05 -24.38
CA ARG A 224 -18.24 18.97 -24.09
C ARG A 224 -18.45 18.91 -22.60
N GLY A 225 -19.64 19.23 -22.14
CA GLY A 225 -20.00 19.16 -20.73
C GLY A 225 -19.63 17.81 -20.09
N ALA A 226 -19.24 17.85 -18.82
CA ALA A 226 -18.86 16.64 -18.09
C ALA A 226 -20.09 15.74 -17.86
N THR A 227 -20.01 14.51 -18.31
CA THR A 227 -21.00 13.45 -18.05
C THR A 227 -20.34 12.31 -17.27
N ILE A 228 -21.12 11.42 -16.68
CA ILE A 228 -20.62 10.21 -16.04
C ILE A 228 -19.71 9.42 -16.99
N TRP A 229 -20.09 9.36 -18.26
CA TRP A 229 -19.39 8.61 -19.31
C TRP A 229 -18.08 9.27 -19.75
N SER A 230 -18.09 10.59 -19.92
CA SER A 230 -16.87 11.35 -20.22
C SER A 230 -15.88 11.35 -19.04
N ALA A 231 -16.39 11.33 -17.81
CA ALA A 231 -15.57 11.18 -16.60
C ALA A 231 -14.94 9.78 -16.53
N ALA A 232 -15.74 8.71 -16.75
CA ALA A 232 -15.25 7.33 -16.74
C ALA A 232 -14.22 7.07 -17.85
N ARG A 233 -14.46 7.56 -19.08
CA ARG A 233 -13.50 7.52 -20.19
C ARG A 233 -12.18 8.21 -19.83
N SER A 234 -12.25 9.41 -19.30
CA SER A 234 -11.07 10.18 -18.91
C SER A 234 -10.30 9.53 -17.76
N ALA A 235 -11.02 8.90 -16.83
CA ALA A 235 -10.45 8.12 -15.74
C ALA A 235 -9.76 6.84 -16.26
N ALA A 236 -10.40 6.09 -17.15
CA ALA A 236 -9.80 4.92 -17.77
C ALA A 236 -8.49 5.27 -18.49
N ARG A 237 -8.49 6.33 -19.31
CA ARG A 237 -7.30 6.81 -20.01
C ARG A 237 -6.15 7.19 -19.06
N ARG A 238 -6.45 7.82 -17.92
CA ARG A 238 -5.41 8.15 -16.92
C ARG A 238 -4.90 6.91 -16.20
N LEU A 239 -5.80 6.00 -15.84
CA LEU A 239 -5.43 4.77 -15.13
C LEU A 239 -4.72 3.76 -16.03
N THR A 240 -4.94 3.72 -17.33
CA THR A 240 -4.23 2.83 -18.27
C THR A 240 -2.72 3.05 -18.22
N ASN A 241 -2.24 4.25 -17.94
CA ASN A 241 -0.81 4.52 -17.72
C ASN A 241 -0.25 3.81 -16.47
N LYS A 242 -1.10 3.46 -15.51
CA LYS A 242 -0.73 2.78 -14.27
C LYS A 242 -1.15 1.31 -14.28
N LEU A 243 -2.18 1.00 -15.01
CA LEU A 243 -2.78 -0.31 -15.15
C LEU A 243 -2.80 -0.72 -16.63
N PRO A 244 -1.65 -1.06 -17.22
CA PRO A 244 -1.57 -1.48 -18.62
C PRO A 244 -2.50 -2.66 -18.86
N GLY A 245 -3.38 -2.56 -19.88
CA GLY A 245 -4.40 -3.58 -20.18
C GLY A 245 -5.73 -3.36 -19.46
N LEU A 246 -5.91 -2.29 -18.70
CA LEU A 246 -7.24 -1.85 -18.24
C LEU A 246 -8.10 -1.52 -19.45
N ARG A 247 -9.14 -2.32 -19.71
CA ARG A 247 -9.96 -2.19 -20.92
C ARG A 247 -11.40 -2.60 -20.67
N TRP A 248 -12.32 -1.79 -21.19
CA TRP A 248 -13.73 -2.14 -21.29
C TRP A 248 -13.94 -3.06 -22.49
N SER A 249 -14.85 -4.01 -22.36
CA SER A 249 -15.24 -4.90 -23.44
C SER A 249 -16.72 -5.28 -23.36
N TRP A 250 -17.27 -5.59 -24.52
CA TRP A 250 -18.57 -6.20 -24.66
C TRP A 250 -18.38 -7.67 -25.05
N SER A 251 -18.87 -8.57 -24.23
CA SER A 251 -18.66 -10.01 -24.41
C SER A 251 -19.67 -10.62 -25.43
N ASP A 252 -19.34 -11.78 -25.96
CA ASP A 252 -20.23 -12.57 -26.84
C ASP A 252 -21.53 -12.95 -26.11
N SER A 253 -21.50 -13.04 -24.80
CA SER A 253 -22.67 -13.23 -23.93
C SER A 253 -23.55 -11.97 -23.79
N LYS A 254 -23.29 -10.91 -24.57
CA LYS A 254 -23.98 -9.62 -24.52
C LYS A 254 -23.95 -8.95 -23.13
N GLN A 255 -22.80 -8.94 -22.52
CA GLN A 255 -22.57 -8.32 -21.20
C GLN A 255 -21.35 -7.39 -21.20
N TRP A 256 -21.46 -6.33 -20.40
CA TRP A 256 -20.34 -5.45 -20.10
C TRP A 256 -19.32 -6.16 -19.22
N SER A 257 -18.05 -6.04 -19.59
CA SER A 257 -16.94 -6.51 -18.77
C SER A 257 -15.79 -5.49 -18.76
N LEU A 258 -14.95 -5.58 -17.72
CA LEU A 258 -13.76 -4.76 -17.55
C LEU A 258 -12.59 -5.67 -17.24
N THR A 259 -11.56 -5.62 -18.06
CA THR A 259 -10.28 -6.29 -17.82
C THR A 259 -9.43 -5.42 -16.89
N VAL A 260 -8.99 -5.98 -15.77
CA VAL A 260 -8.15 -5.30 -14.77
C VAL A 260 -6.86 -6.12 -14.56
N PRO A 261 -5.66 -5.54 -14.68
CA PRO A 261 -4.42 -6.27 -14.44
C PRO A 261 -4.29 -6.66 -12.96
N LYS A 262 -3.92 -7.93 -12.69
CA LYS A 262 -3.60 -8.44 -11.36
C LYS A 262 -2.18 -8.08 -10.94
N GLN A 263 -1.24 -8.30 -11.86
CA GLN A 263 0.18 -7.99 -11.71
C GLN A 263 0.68 -7.39 -13.02
N LEU A 264 1.43 -6.30 -12.91
CA LEU A 264 1.90 -5.58 -14.10
C LEU A 264 3.00 -6.35 -14.86
N LYS A 265 3.78 -7.17 -14.14
CA LYS A 265 4.91 -7.91 -14.72
C LYS A 265 4.53 -9.21 -15.45
N ASN A 266 3.47 -9.88 -15.03
CA ASN A 266 3.15 -11.23 -15.51
C ASN A 266 2.01 -11.27 -16.54
N SER A 267 1.51 -10.13 -16.99
CA SER A 267 0.35 -10.05 -17.90
C SER A 267 -0.87 -10.86 -17.42
N GLU A 268 -1.03 -10.99 -16.11
CA GLU A 268 -2.20 -11.62 -15.51
C GLU A 268 -3.33 -10.62 -15.35
N TYR A 269 -4.51 -10.97 -15.86
CA TYR A 269 -5.69 -10.12 -15.83
C TYR A 269 -6.83 -10.78 -15.07
N THR A 270 -7.68 -9.97 -14.46
CA THR A 270 -9.01 -10.37 -13.97
C THR A 270 -10.04 -9.72 -14.85
N ILE A 271 -10.98 -10.52 -15.34
CA ILE A 271 -12.16 -10.02 -16.05
C ILE A 271 -13.26 -9.85 -15.01
N ILE A 272 -13.73 -8.62 -14.87
CA ILE A 272 -14.86 -8.26 -14.01
C ILE A 272 -16.10 -8.13 -14.90
N ASP A 273 -17.11 -8.92 -14.62
CA ASP A 273 -18.40 -8.97 -15.30
C ASP A 273 -19.56 -8.54 -14.39
N THR A 274 -20.79 -8.77 -14.81
CA THR A 274 -21.99 -8.47 -14.06
C THR A 274 -22.05 -9.23 -12.72
N GLY A 275 -21.58 -10.49 -12.69
CA GLY A 275 -21.57 -11.33 -11.48
C GLY A 275 -20.58 -10.85 -10.43
N SER A 276 -19.40 -10.41 -10.86
CA SER A 276 -18.30 -9.94 -10.02
C SER A 276 -18.27 -8.41 -9.80
N ARG A 277 -19.31 -7.68 -10.23
CA ARG A 277 -19.39 -6.20 -10.20
C ARG A 277 -19.08 -5.55 -8.84
N LYS A 278 -19.32 -6.25 -7.73
CA LYS A 278 -19.06 -5.74 -6.37
C LYS A 278 -17.55 -5.66 -6.08
N GLU A 279 -16.76 -6.49 -6.73
CA GLU A 279 -15.31 -6.61 -6.51
C GLU A 279 -14.49 -5.58 -7.30
N LEU A 280 -15.09 -4.93 -8.31
CA LEU A 280 -14.39 -4.00 -9.20
C LEU A 280 -13.60 -2.91 -8.46
N HIS A 281 -14.22 -2.27 -7.46
CA HIS A 281 -13.56 -1.23 -6.67
C HIS A 281 -12.30 -1.77 -5.96
N HIS A 282 -12.38 -2.98 -5.42
CA HIS A 282 -11.25 -3.63 -4.76
C HIS A 282 -10.11 -3.94 -5.75
N HIS A 283 -10.43 -4.52 -6.90
CA HIS A 283 -9.44 -4.87 -7.93
C HIS A 283 -8.73 -3.64 -8.49
N LEU A 284 -9.46 -2.57 -8.82
CA LEU A 284 -8.85 -1.32 -9.31
C LEU A 284 -7.94 -0.69 -8.25
N ARG A 285 -8.38 -0.60 -6.99
CA ARG A 285 -7.55 -0.06 -5.90
C ARG A 285 -6.29 -0.89 -5.69
N ARG A 286 -6.42 -2.21 -5.67
CA ARG A 286 -5.28 -3.13 -5.51
C ARG A 286 -4.29 -2.98 -6.66
N GLY A 287 -4.78 -2.87 -7.90
CA GLY A 287 -3.92 -2.64 -9.07
C GLY A 287 -3.13 -1.34 -8.96
N VAL A 288 -3.78 -0.25 -8.56
CA VAL A 288 -3.09 1.05 -8.35
C VAL A 288 -2.05 0.98 -7.22
N GLN A 289 -2.35 0.29 -6.13
CA GLN A 289 -1.38 0.07 -5.05
C GLN A 289 -0.18 -0.76 -5.53
N GLN A 290 -0.43 -1.79 -6.33
CA GLN A 290 0.61 -2.61 -6.92
C GLN A 290 1.50 -1.80 -7.87
N TYR A 291 0.91 -0.91 -8.69
CA TYR A 291 1.67 0.02 -9.52
C TYR A 291 2.64 0.87 -8.69
N HIS A 292 2.19 1.45 -7.58
CA HIS A 292 3.06 2.26 -6.72
C HIS A 292 4.20 1.43 -6.11
N LEU A 293 3.92 0.19 -5.71
CA LEU A 293 4.97 -0.71 -5.22
C LEU A 293 5.99 -0.99 -6.33
N GLU A 294 5.55 -1.44 -7.49
CA GLU A 294 6.45 -1.77 -8.60
C GLU A 294 7.27 -0.56 -9.04
N HIS A 295 6.64 0.63 -9.08
CA HIS A 295 7.37 1.87 -9.38
C HIS A 295 8.42 2.20 -8.30
N LEU A 296 8.16 1.90 -7.02
CA LEU A 296 9.18 2.01 -5.98
C LEU A 296 10.32 1.01 -6.21
N LEU A 297 9.99 -0.25 -6.53
CA LEU A 297 10.98 -1.32 -6.74
C LEU A 297 11.93 -1.07 -7.93
N THR A 298 11.50 -0.31 -8.95
CA THR A 298 12.39 0.06 -10.07
C THR A 298 13.49 1.04 -9.66
N LYS A 299 13.34 1.75 -8.55
CA LYS A 299 14.33 2.75 -8.10
C LYS A 299 15.59 2.06 -7.58
N ALA A 300 16.73 2.39 -8.21
CA ALA A 300 18.01 1.73 -7.94
C ALA A 300 18.41 1.73 -6.46
N ASP A 301 18.27 2.88 -5.77
CA ASP A 301 18.64 3.00 -4.36
C ASP A 301 17.46 2.83 -3.41
N GLN A 302 16.35 3.51 -3.67
CA GLN A 302 15.22 3.57 -2.75
C GLN A 302 14.30 2.34 -2.82
N GLY A 303 14.39 1.53 -3.89
CA GLY A 303 13.55 0.34 -4.09
C GLY A 303 14.15 -0.95 -3.56
N LYS A 304 15.48 -1.04 -3.44
CA LYS A 304 16.16 -2.32 -3.20
C LYS A 304 15.79 -3.00 -1.87
N VAL A 305 15.61 -2.22 -0.80
CA VAL A 305 15.19 -2.78 0.49
C VAL A 305 13.73 -3.23 0.45
N PHE A 306 12.89 -2.50 -0.27
CA PHE A 306 11.46 -2.84 -0.40
C PHE A 306 11.23 -4.10 -1.22
N ASP A 307 12.16 -4.49 -2.12
CA ASP A 307 12.10 -5.76 -2.83
C ASP A 307 12.13 -6.98 -1.87
N VAL A 308 12.75 -6.82 -0.71
CA VAL A 308 12.72 -7.84 0.35
C VAL A 308 11.60 -7.56 1.37
N ALA A 309 11.55 -6.35 1.92
CA ALA A 309 10.66 -6.00 3.02
C ALA A 309 9.17 -6.09 2.66
N SER A 310 8.79 -5.92 1.39
CA SER A 310 7.40 -6.03 0.94
C SER A 310 6.89 -7.47 0.83
N ARG A 311 7.79 -8.47 0.87
CA ARG A 311 7.43 -9.89 0.73
C ARG A 311 6.86 -10.51 2.00
N SER A 312 7.11 -9.90 3.17
CA SER A 312 6.58 -10.39 4.46
C SER A 312 5.97 -9.23 5.26
N ALA A 313 4.73 -9.42 5.70
CA ALA A 313 4.03 -8.45 6.52
C ALA A 313 4.73 -8.24 7.89
N GLU A 314 5.42 -9.24 8.40
CA GLU A 314 6.16 -9.19 9.66
C GLU A 314 7.34 -8.21 9.57
N SER A 315 7.95 -8.03 8.39
CA SER A 315 8.97 -7.00 8.14
C SER A 315 8.46 -5.58 8.43
N ASN A 316 7.15 -5.38 8.38
CA ASN A 316 6.48 -4.08 8.43
C ASN A 316 5.48 -3.94 9.59
N HIS A 317 5.50 -4.90 10.55
CA HIS A 317 4.50 -5.00 11.62
C HIS A 317 4.36 -3.72 12.46
N PHE A 318 5.43 -2.96 12.63
CA PHE A 318 5.49 -1.72 13.41
C PHE A 318 4.68 -0.57 12.79
N LEU A 319 4.39 -0.62 11.48
CA LEU A 319 3.60 0.41 10.79
C LEU A 319 2.14 0.45 11.26
N GLN A 320 1.62 -0.66 11.77
CA GLN A 320 0.21 -0.76 12.14
C GLN A 320 -0.06 -0.34 13.58
N TYR A 321 0.79 -0.78 14.54
CA TYR A 321 0.55 -0.55 15.97
C TYR A 321 1.80 -0.13 16.75
N GLY A 322 2.94 0.04 16.10
CA GLY A 322 4.21 0.38 16.75
C GLY A 322 4.72 -0.65 17.77
N ARG A 323 4.12 -1.86 17.82
CA ARG A 323 4.48 -2.89 18.81
C ARG A 323 5.92 -3.35 18.64
N HIS A 324 6.60 -3.57 19.75
CA HIS A 324 7.99 -4.04 19.83
C HIS A 324 9.04 -3.09 19.24
N THR A 325 8.63 -1.91 18.72
CA THR A 325 9.53 -0.96 18.06
C THR A 325 9.53 0.37 18.80
N ARG A 326 10.70 0.85 19.23
CA ARG A 326 10.83 2.15 19.91
C ARG A 326 10.62 3.30 18.94
N PHE A 327 10.21 4.44 19.46
CA PHE A 327 9.94 5.64 18.67
C PHE A 327 11.17 6.10 17.85
N CYS A 328 12.36 6.00 18.43
CA CYS A 328 13.61 6.33 17.76
C CYS A 328 13.96 5.34 16.63
N ASP A 329 13.60 4.06 16.78
CA ASP A 329 13.79 3.03 15.75
C ASP A 329 12.82 3.25 14.58
N TRP A 330 11.57 3.67 14.87
CA TRP A 330 10.61 4.10 13.86
C TRP A 330 11.18 5.23 12.99
N LYS A 331 11.71 6.29 13.60
CA LYS A 331 12.30 7.42 12.86
C LYS A 331 13.50 7.04 12.01
N PHE A 332 14.28 6.08 12.47
CA PHE A 332 15.46 5.58 11.76
C PHE A 332 15.11 4.73 10.55
N ILE A 333 14.21 3.74 10.73
CA ILE A 333 14.03 2.66 9.76
C ILE A 333 13.54 3.15 8.39
N HIS A 334 12.64 4.14 8.36
CA HIS A 334 12.10 4.65 7.08
C HIS A 334 13.17 5.36 6.26
N ARG A 335 14.03 6.16 6.90
CA ARG A 335 15.17 6.79 6.23
C ARG A 335 16.19 5.77 5.77
N ALA A 336 16.46 4.76 6.58
CA ALA A 336 17.43 3.71 6.28
C ALA A 336 16.99 2.88 5.08
N ARG A 337 15.73 2.42 5.04
CA ARG A 337 15.17 1.63 3.94
C ARG A 337 15.13 2.36 2.61
N LEU A 338 14.90 3.67 2.64
CA LEU A 338 14.93 4.51 1.43
C LEU A 338 16.33 5.01 1.07
N GLY A 339 17.39 4.63 1.81
CA GLY A 339 18.75 5.09 1.54
C GLY A 339 18.92 6.61 1.65
N VAL A 340 18.12 7.28 2.50
CA VAL A 340 18.15 8.74 2.69
C VAL A 340 18.67 9.18 4.06
N LEU A 341 19.37 8.30 4.77
CA LEU A 341 20.13 8.67 5.97
C LEU A 341 21.17 9.74 5.63
N PRO A 342 21.50 10.64 6.56
CA PRO A 342 22.52 11.68 6.35
C PRO A 342 23.95 11.13 6.47
N LEU A 343 24.25 10.07 5.70
CA LEU A 343 25.58 9.51 5.50
C LEU A 343 26.24 10.17 4.28
N ARG A 344 27.56 10.32 4.29
CA ARG A 344 28.32 11.08 3.29
C ARG A 344 28.07 10.61 1.86
N ALA A 345 27.98 9.31 1.61
CA ALA A 345 27.67 8.77 0.29
C ALA A 345 26.18 8.82 -0.08
N CYS A 346 25.27 9.07 0.90
CA CYS A 346 23.82 9.18 0.68
C CYS A 346 23.36 10.64 0.45
N ILE A 347 24.23 11.64 0.71
CA ILE A 347 23.93 13.06 0.50
C ILE A 347 24.30 13.45 -0.92
N ARG A 348 23.38 14.12 -1.61
CA ARG A 348 23.58 14.61 -2.98
C ARG A 348 24.06 16.06 -2.99
N ILE A 349 25.25 16.31 -2.39
CA ILE A 349 25.92 17.61 -2.41
C ILE A 349 27.20 17.42 -3.22
N ALA A 350 27.48 18.36 -4.14
CA ALA A 350 28.73 18.38 -4.88
C ALA A 350 29.92 18.59 -3.92
N ASN A 351 31.07 17.99 -4.24
CA ASN A 351 32.34 18.14 -3.52
C ASN A 351 32.36 17.68 -2.06
N ILE A 352 31.40 16.87 -1.60
CA ILE A 352 31.45 16.25 -0.28
C ILE A 352 32.41 15.06 -0.29
N ASP A 353 33.25 14.93 0.73
CA ASP A 353 34.05 13.72 0.95
C ASP A 353 33.11 12.54 1.24
N ARG A 354 33.03 11.56 0.35
CA ARG A 354 32.15 10.39 0.46
C ARG A 354 32.70 9.28 1.32
N ARG A 355 34.00 9.37 1.73
CA ARG A 355 34.65 8.33 2.53
C ARG A 355 34.01 8.19 3.90
N CYS A 356 34.00 6.96 4.40
CA CYS A 356 33.53 6.64 5.74
C CYS A 356 34.27 7.48 6.79
N ARG A 357 33.54 8.18 7.65
CA ARG A 357 34.10 9.04 8.72
C ARG A 357 34.95 8.29 9.71
N VAL A 358 34.68 6.98 9.90
CA VAL A 358 35.34 6.15 10.92
C VAL A 358 36.49 5.32 10.34
N CYS A 359 36.26 4.52 9.28
CA CYS A 359 37.26 3.59 8.74
C CYS A 359 37.87 4.04 7.41
N LYS A 360 37.46 5.20 6.87
CA LYS A 360 37.94 5.79 5.60
C LYS A 360 37.65 4.98 4.33
N TYR A 361 36.82 3.93 4.40
CA TYR A 361 36.35 3.22 3.21
C TYR A 361 35.75 4.20 2.20
N PRO A 362 35.93 4.00 0.87
CA PRO A 362 35.59 5.00 -0.17
C PRO A 362 34.16 5.52 -0.17
N GLN A 363 33.19 4.72 0.28
CA GLN A 363 31.76 5.05 0.21
C GLN A 363 31.06 4.82 1.56
N GLU A 364 30.70 5.91 2.26
CA GLU A 364 29.91 5.84 3.50
C GLU A 364 28.43 5.61 3.19
N THR A 365 28.10 4.42 2.68
CA THR A 365 26.73 4.00 2.38
C THR A 365 26.06 3.37 3.60
N THR A 366 24.74 3.25 3.60
CA THR A 366 23.99 2.53 4.64
C THR A 366 24.45 1.07 4.76
N ALA A 367 24.69 0.39 3.64
CA ALA A 367 25.21 -0.98 3.60
C ALA A 367 26.60 -1.09 4.26
N HIS A 368 27.52 -0.18 3.92
CA HIS A 368 28.85 -0.17 4.52
C HIS A 368 28.76 0.01 6.04
N VAL A 369 28.04 1.02 6.51
CA VAL A 369 27.93 1.33 7.94
C VAL A 369 27.32 0.20 8.74
N LEU A 370 26.24 -0.43 8.25
CA LEU A 370 25.49 -1.43 9.00
C LEU A 370 26.08 -2.85 8.93
N CYS A 371 26.83 -3.18 7.85
CA CYS A 371 27.26 -4.55 7.62
C CYS A 371 28.75 -4.74 7.34
N HIS A 372 29.46 -3.69 6.90
CA HIS A 372 30.85 -3.83 6.43
C HIS A 372 31.87 -2.96 7.17
N CYS A 373 31.42 -2.04 8.04
CA CYS A 373 32.35 -1.23 8.84
C CYS A 373 32.83 -2.01 10.06
N MET A 374 34.05 -2.55 10.01
CA MET A 374 34.63 -3.40 11.05
C MET A 374 34.69 -2.74 12.45
N ARG A 375 34.67 -1.41 12.51
CA ARG A 375 34.61 -0.67 13.79
C ARG A 375 33.34 -0.94 14.60
N HIS A 376 32.29 -1.45 13.93
CA HIS A 376 31.01 -1.79 14.55
C HIS A 376 30.77 -3.31 14.67
N SER A 377 31.82 -4.13 14.55
CA SER A 377 31.74 -5.60 14.62
C SER A 377 31.03 -6.10 15.89
N ARG A 378 31.32 -5.49 17.05
CA ARG A 378 30.65 -5.85 18.33
C ARG A 378 29.13 -5.65 18.27
N ALA A 379 28.66 -4.52 17.79
CA ALA A 379 27.23 -4.26 17.66
C ALA A 379 26.58 -5.13 16.57
N SER A 380 27.32 -5.47 15.51
CA SER A 380 26.89 -6.41 14.47
C SER A 380 26.74 -7.83 15.03
N ASN A 381 27.69 -8.28 15.86
CA ASN A 381 27.59 -9.57 16.55
C ASN A 381 26.41 -9.61 17.54
N ASN A 382 26.16 -8.51 18.25
CA ASN A 382 25.00 -8.41 19.12
C ASN A 382 23.67 -8.49 18.35
N ARG A 383 23.60 -7.88 17.14
CA ARG A 383 22.45 -8.02 16.24
C ARG A 383 22.22 -9.47 15.86
N HIS A 384 23.26 -10.17 15.47
CA HIS A 384 23.24 -11.58 15.12
C HIS A 384 22.78 -12.46 16.31
N ARG A 385 23.40 -12.29 17.48
CA ARG A 385 23.03 -13.04 18.70
C ARG A 385 21.62 -12.75 19.19
N ALA A 386 21.07 -11.53 18.94
CA ALA A 386 19.68 -11.23 19.26
C ALA A 386 18.71 -12.09 18.45
N VAL A 387 19.02 -12.40 17.18
CA VAL A 387 18.22 -13.34 16.37
C VAL A 387 18.26 -14.73 16.98
N ILE A 388 19.46 -15.26 17.25
CA ILE A 388 19.66 -16.58 17.87
C ILE A 388 18.88 -16.69 19.18
N LYS A 389 19.00 -15.66 20.05
CA LYS A 389 18.30 -15.63 21.35
C LYS A 389 16.79 -15.78 21.21
N HIS A 390 16.17 -15.11 20.25
CA HIS A 390 14.72 -15.21 20.01
C HIS A 390 14.32 -16.57 19.43
N LEU A 391 15.14 -17.14 18.53
CA LEU A 391 14.89 -18.47 17.98
C LEU A 391 14.92 -19.53 19.10
N VAL A 392 15.98 -19.54 19.92
CA VAL A 392 16.13 -20.48 21.04
C VAL A 392 14.99 -20.35 22.06
N ALA A 393 14.63 -19.13 22.43
CA ALA A 393 13.53 -18.89 23.37
C ALA A 393 12.15 -19.34 22.86
N ALA A 394 12.00 -19.52 21.55
CA ALA A 394 10.75 -19.94 20.94
C ALA A 394 10.63 -21.46 20.72
N MET A 395 11.74 -22.19 20.74
CA MET A 395 11.78 -23.65 20.54
C MET A 395 10.97 -24.39 21.60
N GLN A 396 10.41 -25.54 21.22
CA GLN A 396 9.81 -26.49 22.15
C GLN A 396 10.86 -27.50 22.62
N GLY A 397 11.54 -27.16 23.69
CA GLY A 397 12.61 -28.01 24.23
C GLY A 397 13.97 -27.63 23.66
N THR A 398 14.99 -27.79 24.49
CA THR A 398 16.38 -27.48 24.14
C THR A 398 17.29 -28.69 24.34
N ARG A 399 16.71 -29.90 24.52
CA ARG A 399 17.49 -31.12 24.61
C ARG A 399 18.27 -31.32 23.31
N ASN A 400 19.56 -31.60 23.42
CA ASN A 400 20.45 -31.85 22.28
C ASN A 400 20.75 -30.60 21.41
N LEU A 401 20.37 -29.39 21.86
CA LEU A 401 20.71 -28.13 21.18
C LEU A 401 22.14 -27.70 21.55
N ARG A 402 22.90 -27.28 20.55
CA ARG A 402 24.21 -26.62 20.68
C ARG A 402 24.16 -25.24 20.04
N ILE A 403 24.77 -24.27 20.71
CA ILE A 403 24.77 -22.87 20.28
C ILE A 403 26.20 -22.39 20.10
N GLU A 404 26.56 -21.87 18.93
CA GLU A 404 27.92 -21.36 18.61
C GLU A 404 29.03 -22.34 19.03
N ASN A 405 28.84 -23.64 18.82
CA ASN A 405 29.75 -24.67 19.30
C ASN A 405 30.11 -25.71 18.21
N THR A 406 31.26 -26.36 18.37
CA THR A 406 31.69 -27.46 17.51
C THR A 406 30.81 -28.70 17.70
N ILE A 407 30.74 -29.53 16.68
CA ILE A 407 29.98 -30.81 16.71
C ILE A 407 30.90 -31.94 17.22
N PRO A 408 30.55 -32.62 18.31
CA PRO A 408 31.34 -33.74 18.80
C PRO A 408 31.43 -34.87 17.78
N GLY A 409 32.59 -35.49 17.69
CA GLY A 409 32.83 -36.61 16.75
C GLY A 409 33.06 -36.17 15.30
N VAL A 410 32.98 -34.88 15.01
CA VAL A 410 33.32 -34.29 13.70
C VAL A 410 34.63 -33.51 13.81
N ASN A 411 35.63 -33.88 13.01
CA ASN A 411 36.93 -33.18 12.98
C ASN A 411 36.83 -31.87 12.18
N SER A 412 36.16 -30.85 12.77
CA SER A 412 36.07 -29.51 12.23
C SER A 412 36.13 -28.46 13.33
N ARG A 413 36.68 -27.28 13.00
CA ARG A 413 36.68 -26.09 13.87
C ARG A 413 35.47 -25.20 13.66
N ASP A 414 34.61 -25.53 12.70
CA ASP A 414 33.42 -24.75 12.41
C ASP A 414 32.41 -24.81 13.56
N LYS A 415 31.81 -23.67 13.83
CA LYS A 415 30.82 -23.48 14.89
C LYS A 415 29.53 -22.95 14.28
N PRO A 416 28.62 -23.81 13.86
CA PRO A 416 27.30 -23.36 13.43
C PRO A 416 26.58 -22.65 14.56
N ASP A 417 25.69 -21.75 14.22
CA ASP A 417 24.94 -20.96 15.21
C ASP A 417 24.02 -21.83 16.07
N LEU A 418 23.29 -22.78 15.43
CA LEU A 418 22.38 -23.70 16.09
C LEU A 418 22.55 -25.12 15.50
N VAL A 419 22.76 -26.10 16.35
CA VAL A 419 22.81 -27.52 15.96
C VAL A 419 21.92 -28.33 16.89
N ILE A 420 21.03 -29.13 16.33
CA ILE A 420 20.22 -30.12 17.05
C ILE A 420 20.68 -31.50 16.61
N ILE A 421 21.05 -32.38 17.55
CA ILE A 421 21.45 -33.77 17.27
C ILE A 421 20.57 -34.68 18.08
N ASP A 422 19.69 -35.40 17.44
CA ASP A 422 18.89 -36.46 18.08
C ASP A 422 19.48 -37.84 17.79
N ASN A 423 20.16 -38.40 18.77
CA ASN A 423 20.77 -39.70 18.67
C ASN A 423 19.74 -40.85 18.59
N SER A 424 18.51 -40.60 19.09
CA SER A 424 17.46 -41.64 19.11
C SER A 424 16.82 -41.81 17.74
N SER A 425 16.53 -40.70 17.05
CA SER A 425 15.96 -40.69 15.70
C SER A 425 17.02 -40.65 14.60
N LYS A 426 18.32 -40.50 14.96
CA LYS A 426 19.41 -40.27 14.01
C LYS A 426 19.19 -39.10 13.07
N ILE A 427 18.59 -38.01 13.59
CA ILE A 427 18.37 -36.78 12.85
C ILE A 427 19.32 -35.69 13.37
N ALA A 428 19.96 -34.99 12.46
CA ALA A 428 20.75 -33.79 12.77
C ALA A 428 20.26 -32.59 11.98
N VAL A 429 20.12 -31.42 12.65
CA VAL A 429 19.71 -30.18 12.02
C VAL A 429 20.78 -29.13 12.30
N ILE A 430 21.30 -28.50 11.24
CA ILE A 430 22.28 -27.42 11.31
C ILE A 430 21.63 -26.16 10.77
N ILE A 431 21.49 -25.13 11.61
CA ILE A 431 20.93 -23.83 11.21
C ILE A 431 21.95 -22.73 11.49
N ASP A 432 22.23 -21.94 10.46
CA ASP A 432 23.07 -20.74 10.61
C ASP A 432 22.23 -19.46 10.46
N VAL A 433 22.63 -18.39 11.11
CA VAL A 433 21.93 -17.11 11.08
C VAL A 433 22.72 -16.10 10.27
N ALA A 434 22.06 -15.32 9.44
CA ALA A 434 22.72 -14.25 8.71
C ALA A 434 21.91 -12.96 8.75
N CYS A 435 22.61 -11.81 8.90
CA CYS A 435 22.03 -10.49 8.87
C CYS A 435 22.68 -9.62 7.77
N PRO A 436 22.51 -9.98 6.46
CA PRO A 436 23.07 -9.21 5.36
C PRO A 436 22.38 -7.84 5.20
N PHE A 437 22.96 -6.96 4.37
CA PHE A 437 22.24 -5.78 3.93
C PHE A 437 21.11 -6.17 2.95
N ASP A 438 19.98 -5.52 3.05
CA ASP A 438 18.74 -5.77 2.29
C ASP A 438 18.89 -5.27 0.82
N ASN A 439 19.84 -5.82 0.08
CA ASN A 439 20.16 -5.38 -1.28
C ASN A 439 19.44 -6.24 -2.33
N ARG A 440 18.13 -6.11 -2.44
CA ARG A 440 17.22 -6.95 -3.24
C ARG A 440 17.09 -8.37 -2.71
N TYR A 441 16.10 -9.09 -3.21
CA TYR A 441 15.82 -10.44 -2.71
C TYR A 441 16.90 -11.45 -3.09
N THR A 442 17.52 -11.29 -4.24
CA THR A 442 18.65 -12.13 -4.68
C THR A 442 19.80 -12.16 -3.68
N ALA A 443 20.11 -11.04 -3.01
CA ALA A 443 21.14 -11.01 -1.97
C ALA A 443 20.79 -11.85 -0.73
N MET A 444 19.49 -12.06 -0.44
CA MET A 444 19.05 -12.96 0.64
C MET A 444 19.23 -14.42 0.22
N GLU A 445 18.84 -14.76 -1.02
CA GLU A 445 19.00 -16.10 -1.59
C GLU A 445 20.47 -16.51 -1.66
N GLU A 446 21.33 -15.63 -2.18
CA GLU A 446 22.78 -15.84 -2.25
C GLU A 446 23.37 -16.05 -0.85
N LYS A 447 22.94 -15.25 0.13
CA LYS A 447 23.44 -15.41 1.50
C LYS A 447 22.98 -16.69 2.17
N ARG A 448 21.76 -17.14 1.92
CA ARG A 448 21.26 -18.43 2.37
C ARG A 448 22.09 -19.56 1.77
N LEU A 449 22.29 -19.54 0.46
CA LEU A 449 23.07 -20.55 -0.25
C LEU A 449 24.52 -20.62 0.27
N GLU A 450 25.19 -19.48 0.45
CA GLU A 450 26.53 -19.39 1.03
C GLU A 450 26.60 -20.08 2.40
N LYS A 451 25.59 -19.85 3.27
CA LYS A 451 25.54 -20.44 4.61
C LYS A 451 25.29 -21.96 4.56
N VAL A 452 24.38 -22.41 3.71
CA VAL A 452 24.12 -23.85 3.50
C VAL A 452 25.37 -24.54 2.98
N GLN A 453 25.99 -24.01 1.92
CA GLN A 453 27.21 -24.59 1.32
C GLN A 453 28.37 -24.66 2.32
N LYS A 454 28.55 -23.66 3.17
CA LYS A 454 29.59 -23.64 4.18
C LYS A 454 29.54 -24.87 5.11
N TYR A 455 28.33 -25.32 5.45
CA TYR A 455 28.16 -26.41 6.43
C TYR A 455 27.83 -27.77 5.79
N LEU A 456 27.82 -27.90 4.47
CA LEU A 456 27.69 -29.18 3.79
C LEU A 456 28.76 -30.20 4.21
N PRO A 457 30.07 -29.85 4.39
CA PRO A 457 31.08 -30.82 4.85
C PRO A 457 30.76 -31.38 6.25
N LEU A 458 30.16 -30.55 7.15
CA LEU A 458 29.73 -31.07 8.46
C LEU A 458 28.54 -32.03 8.33
N ALA A 459 27.60 -31.72 7.44
CA ALA A 459 26.46 -32.60 7.16
C ALA A 459 26.94 -33.94 6.58
N THR A 460 27.87 -33.93 5.63
CA THR A 460 28.46 -35.15 5.08
C THR A 460 29.09 -35.99 6.19
N ALA A 461 29.92 -35.38 7.06
CA ALA A 461 30.57 -36.09 8.16
C ALA A 461 29.56 -36.69 9.18
N LEU A 462 28.43 -36.07 9.39
CA LEU A 462 27.34 -36.61 10.23
C LEU A 462 26.56 -37.70 9.50
N ASN A 463 26.33 -37.58 8.20
CA ASN A 463 25.69 -38.63 7.39
C ASN A 463 26.55 -39.91 7.38
N ASP A 464 27.87 -39.76 7.29
CA ASP A 464 28.81 -40.92 7.39
C ASP A 464 28.73 -41.63 8.76
N GLN A 465 28.27 -40.93 9.81
CA GLN A 465 28.01 -41.50 11.15
C GLN A 465 26.56 -42.05 11.29
N GLY A 466 25.80 -42.10 10.20
CA GLY A 466 24.44 -42.62 10.14
C GLY A 466 23.35 -41.64 10.59
N PHE A 467 23.60 -40.33 10.59
CA PHE A 467 22.56 -39.33 10.80
C PHE A 467 21.93 -38.93 9.45
N ASP A 468 20.65 -38.60 9.48
CA ASP A 468 19.99 -37.86 8.41
C ASP A 468 20.13 -36.33 8.72
N THR A 469 20.97 -35.64 7.97
CA THR A 469 21.37 -34.29 8.31
C THR A 469 20.79 -33.26 7.36
N VAL A 470 20.07 -32.28 7.91
CA VAL A 470 19.53 -31.15 7.18
C VAL A 470 20.27 -29.85 7.54
N VAL A 471 20.68 -29.09 6.52
CA VAL A 471 21.31 -27.79 6.67
C VAL A 471 20.40 -26.71 6.08
N ASP A 472 20.10 -25.68 6.86
CA ASP A 472 19.35 -24.50 6.39
C ASP A 472 19.90 -23.23 7.07
N ALA A 473 19.35 -22.06 6.73
CA ALA A 473 19.73 -20.80 7.33
C ALA A 473 18.52 -19.93 7.69
N VAL A 474 18.65 -19.10 8.71
CA VAL A 474 17.71 -18.00 8.99
C VAL A 474 18.34 -16.69 8.52
N VAL A 475 17.79 -16.10 7.48
CA VAL A 475 18.28 -14.85 6.89
C VAL A 475 17.33 -13.70 7.23
N VAL A 476 17.85 -12.68 7.91
CA VAL A 476 17.09 -11.47 8.26
C VAL A 476 17.89 -10.25 7.80
N GLY A 477 17.33 -9.47 6.91
CA GLY A 477 18.01 -8.26 6.44
C GLY A 477 18.33 -7.28 7.57
N SER A 478 19.46 -6.62 7.48
CA SER A 478 19.92 -5.67 8.52
C SER A 478 18.95 -4.51 8.80
N LEU A 479 18.02 -4.26 7.89
CA LEU A 479 16.92 -3.30 8.05
C LEU A 479 15.59 -3.98 8.39
N GLY A 480 15.65 -5.18 8.96
CA GLY A 480 14.49 -5.92 9.45
C GLY A 480 13.62 -6.51 8.34
N SER A 481 14.18 -6.82 7.18
CA SER A 481 13.46 -7.56 6.16
C SER A 481 13.51 -9.05 6.48
N TRP A 482 12.33 -9.66 6.67
CA TRP A 482 12.19 -11.10 6.91
C TRP A 482 12.16 -11.86 5.59
N ASP A 483 13.05 -12.83 5.44
CA ASP A 483 13.03 -13.75 4.29
C ASP A 483 11.90 -14.79 4.48
N PRO A 484 10.92 -14.89 3.54
CA PRO A 484 9.87 -15.91 3.63
C PRO A 484 10.39 -17.34 3.69
N ALA A 485 11.55 -17.64 3.09
CA ALA A 485 12.15 -18.95 3.12
C ALA A 485 12.59 -19.42 4.53
N ASN A 486 12.64 -18.51 5.52
CA ASN A 486 12.93 -18.88 6.91
C ASN A 486 11.87 -19.78 7.57
N GLU A 487 10.70 -19.95 6.95
CA GLU A 487 9.64 -20.83 7.51
C GLU A 487 10.10 -22.29 7.63
N SER A 488 10.89 -22.77 6.66
CA SER A 488 11.53 -24.09 6.71
C SER A 488 12.45 -24.22 7.93
N ALA A 489 13.39 -23.30 8.09
CA ALA A 489 14.32 -23.30 9.22
C ALA A 489 13.59 -23.20 10.58
N MET A 490 12.52 -22.40 10.68
CA MET A 490 11.71 -22.32 11.91
C MET A 490 10.97 -23.62 12.21
N ALA A 491 10.54 -24.37 11.18
CA ALA A 491 9.93 -25.68 11.34
C ALA A 491 10.96 -26.70 11.84
N LEU A 492 12.14 -26.75 11.22
CA LEU A 492 13.25 -27.61 11.61
C LEU A 492 13.72 -27.37 13.06
N LEU A 493 13.68 -26.13 13.53
CA LEU A 493 13.96 -25.76 14.92
C LEU A 493 12.82 -26.13 15.90
N GLY A 494 11.74 -26.75 15.44
CA GLY A 494 10.61 -27.13 16.29
C GLY A 494 9.85 -25.92 16.85
N ILE A 495 9.88 -24.76 16.20
CA ILE A 495 9.13 -23.57 16.64
C ILE A 495 7.67 -23.72 16.22
N PRO A 496 6.73 -23.78 17.20
CA PRO A 496 5.31 -23.95 16.91
C PRO A 496 4.75 -22.84 16.02
N GLU A 497 3.93 -23.18 15.04
CA GLU A 497 3.34 -22.24 14.09
C GLU A 497 2.67 -21.04 14.77
N LYS A 498 1.89 -21.30 15.84
CA LYS A 498 1.24 -20.26 16.65
C LYS A 498 2.19 -19.23 17.26
N ARG A 499 3.46 -19.58 17.47
CA ARG A 499 4.50 -18.69 18.03
C ARG A 499 5.27 -17.95 16.93
N ARG A 500 5.37 -18.49 15.71
CA ARG A 500 6.25 -17.96 14.64
C ARG A 500 5.98 -16.50 14.35
N LYS A 501 4.71 -16.08 14.24
CA LYS A 501 4.34 -14.68 13.95
C LYS A 501 4.86 -13.70 15.02
N ALA A 502 4.81 -14.08 16.29
CA ALA A 502 5.31 -13.24 17.38
C ALA A 502 6.85 -13.16 17.37
N VAL A 503 7.51 -14.31 17.19
CA VAL A 503 8.97 -14.43 17.12
C VAL A 503 9.54 -13.60 15.98
N LYS A 504 8.97 -13.69 14.78
CA LYS A 504 9.36 -12.87 13.63
C LYS A 504 9.34 -11.37 13.95
N LYS A 505 8.27 -10.90 14.59
CA LYS A 505 8.14 -9.48 14.97
C LYS A 505 9.20 -9.04 15.99
N LEU A 506 9.51 -9.89 16.97
CA LEU A 506 10.55 -9.64 17.96
C LEU A 506 11.94 -9.58 17.31
N ILE A 507 12.26 -10.54 16.45
CA ILE A 507 13.51 -10.58 15.69
C ILE A 507 13.65 -9.33 14.83
N VAL A 508 12.64 -8.99 14.03
CA VAL A 508 12.63 -7.81 13.16
C VAL A 508 12.86 -6.54 13.96
N SER A 509 12.17 -6.38 15.11
CA SER A 509 12.33 -5.21 15.97
C SER A 509 13.74 -5.10 16.57
N ASP A 510 14.31 -6.21 17.02
CA ASP A 510 15.66 -6.22 17.59
C ASP A 510 16.74 -6.00 16.53
N VAL A 511 16.58 -6.54 15.34
CA VAL A 511 17.49 -6.26 14.22
C VAL A 511 17.46 -4.76 13.86
N ILE A 512 16.29 -4.15 13.79
CA ILE A 512 16.15 -2.70 13.55
C ILE A 512 16.82 -1.90 14.68
N ARG A 513 16.58 -2.29 15.93
CA ARG A 513 17.19 -1.64 17.12
C ARG A 513 18.72 -1.66 17.07
N TRP A 514 19.31 -2.81 16.80
CA TRP A 514 20.77 -2.94 16.72
C TRP A 514 21.35 -2.18 15.53
N SER A 515 20.68 -2.21 14.39
CA SER A 515 21.10 -1.42 13.20
C SER A 515 21.03 0.08 13.45
N ARG A 516 20.01 0.55 14.17
CA ARG A 516 19.95 1.95 14.62
C ARG A 516 21.09 2.26 15.60
N ASN A 517 21.42 1.37 16.54
CA ASN A 517 22.52 1.58 17.48
C ASN A 517 23.87 1.69 16.73
N ILE A 518 24.12 0.83 15.74
CA ILE A 518 25.30 0.93 14.84
C ILE A 518 25.34 2.30 14.16
N TYR A 519 24.21 2.71 13.55
CA TYR A 519 24.13 3.98 12.86
C TYR A 519 24.39 5.18 13.79
N VAL A 520 23.79 5.21 14.98
CA VAL A 520 23.96 6.32 15.92
C VAL A 520 25.41 6.36 16.45
N GLU A 521 26.00 5.22 16.82
CA GLU A 521 27.40 5.14 17.22
C GLU A 521 28.33 5.64 16.11
N HIS A 522 28.03 5.27 14.85
CA HIS A 522 28.79 5.70 13.67
C HIS A 522 28.77 7.22 13.46
N VAL A 523 27.61 7.86 13.66
CA VAL A 523 27.44 9.29 13.38
C VAL A 523 27.87 10.16 14.57
N SER A 524 27.58 9.74 15.80
CA SER A 524 27.80 10.52 17.01
C SER A 524 29.11 10.15 17.78
N GLY A 525 29.69 8.99 17.48
CA GLY A 525 30.78 8.42 18.25
C GLY A 525 30.35 7.83 19.61
N SER A 526 29.07 7.95 19.98
CA SER A 526 28.54 7.52 21.27
C SER A 526 27.82 6.19 21.19
N ARG A 527 28.29 5.20 21.97
CA ARG A 527 27.66 3.87 22.02
C ARG A 527 26.29 3.93 22.68
N GLN A 528 25.33 3.26 22.12
CA GLN A 528 23.91 3.28 22.53
C GLN A 528 23.51 2.06 23.38
N TYR A 529 24.44 1.19 23.72
CA TYR A 529 24.20 -0.02 24.52
C TYR A 529 25.37 -0.19 25.55
N LYS A 530 25.05 -0.79 26.69
CA LYS A 530 26.03 -1.03 27.76
C LYS A 530 26.51 -2.48 27.76
N GLU A 531 25.57 -3.43 27.58
CA GLU A 531 25.80 -4.86 27.69
C GLU A 531 25.67 -5.56 26.32
N ASP A 532 26.38 -6.66 26.19
CA ASP A 532 26.28 -7.55 25.03
C ASP A 532 25.10 -8.50 25.18
N VAL A 533 24.62 -9.02 24.06
CA VAL A 533 23.59 -10.04 24.04
C VAL A 533 24.21 -11.36 24.52
N ILE A 534 23.73 -11.87 25.64
CA ILE A 534 24.14 -13.14 26.21
C ILE A 534 23.19 -14.22 25.67
N LEU A 535 23.78 -15.27 25.08
CA LEU A 535 23.06 -16.47 24.68
C LEU A 535 22.88 -17.40 25.88
N PRO A 536 21.79 -18.17 25.95
CA PRO A 536 21.63 -19.15 27.03
C PRO A 536 22.75 -20.20 26.97
N LYS A 537 23.26 -20.57 28.12
CA LYS A 537 24.17 -21.71 28.28
C LYS A 537 23.28 -22.97 28.31
N ILE A 538 23.40 -23.83 27.32
CA ILE A 538 22.66 -25.10 27.20
C ILE A 538 23.66 -26.22 27.22
#